data_d6c613d3bb2cb6da7b828994c4d306f0
#
_entry.id   d6c613d3bb2cb6da7b828994c4d306f0
#
_cell.length_a   1.000
_cell.length_b   1.000
_cell.length_c   1.000
_cell.angle_alpha   90.00
_cell.angle_beta   90.00
_cell.angle_gamma   90.00
#
_symmetry.space_group_name_H-M   'P 1'
#
loop_
_entity.id
_entity.type
_entity.pdbx_description
1 polymer ?
#
loop_
_entity_poly.entity_id
_entity_poly.type
_entity_poly.pdbx_seq_one_letter_code
_entity_poly.pdbx_strand_id
1 'polypeptide(L)'
;MTNQRKVIVHIATSADGYIARADGDLEWLTSRPAPAGFYGIDAFMQSIDTKVIGRKTYEASLRMGAKFDSKDRTIVFSRKPPPKDAPSGVDFTDETIGVFMNGLRKSQGKNIWLMGGGEIIASFLDAKAIDEFIISVVPTFIGDGVPLIARRQRHVPLSLLSTEKFEDGLVQLRYAVQAVER
;
A
#
# COMPACT_ATOMS: atom_id res chain seq x y z
N MET A 1 -16.33 21.38 6.83
CA MET A 1 -15.33 20.42 7.37
C MET A 1 -14.47 19.96 6.20
N THR A 2 -13.23 20.38 6.12
CA THR A 2 -12.31 19.91 5.07
C THR A 2 -12.07 18.41 5.30
N ASN A 3 -12.54 17.59 4.37
CA ASN A 3 -12.33 16.14 4.44
C ASN A 3 -10.81 15.89 4.31
N GLN A 4 -10.16 15.56 5.42
CA GLN A 4 -8.72 15.32 5.44
C GLN A 4 -8.42 14.08 4.58
N ARG A 5 -7.44 14.19 3.68
CA ARG A 5 -6.97 13.09 2.83
C ARG A 5 -6.51 11.92 3.69
N LYS A 6 -7.09 10.75 3.51
CA LYS A 6 -6.70 9.52 4.22
C LYS A 6 -5.53 8.85 3.52
N VAL A 7 -4.62 8.27 4.29
CA VAL A 7 -3.61 7.32 3.82
C VAL A 7 -4.16 5.91 4.02
N ILE A 8 -4.36 5.23 2.92
CA ILE A 8 -4.95 3.88 2.89
C ILE A 8 -3.92 2.91 2.33
N VAL A 9 -3.62 1.86 3.09
CA VAL A 9 -2.90 0.69 2.58
C VAL A 9 -3.93 -0.23 1.95
N HIS A 10 -3.86 -0.47 0.63
CA HIS A 10 -4.65 -1.48 -0.04
C HIS A 10 -3.70 -2.51 -0.66
N ILE A 11 -3.72 -3.73 -0.14
CA ILE A 11 -2.71 -4.74 -0.43
C ILE A 11 -3.25 -6.16 -0.28
N ALA A 12 -2.75 -7.08 -1.09
CA ALA A 12 -3.01 -8.51 -0.94
C ALA A 12 -1.93 -9.17 -0.08
N THR A 13 -2.34 -10.16 0.71
CA THR A 13 -1.44 -11.03 1.48
C THR A 13 -1.79 -12.49 1.29
N SER A 14 -0.81 -13.37 1.46
CA SER A 14 -1.06 -14.78 1.74
C SER A 14 -1.75 -14.96 3.10
N ALA A 15 -2.33 -16.13 3.35
CA ALA A 15 -3.00 -16.43 4.62
C ALA A 15 -2.01 -16.46 5.82
N ASP A 16 -0.71 -16.60 5.57
CA ASP A 16 0.36 -16.49 6.55
C ASP A 16 1.05 -15.11 6.59
N GLY A 17 0.46 -14.08 5.92
CA GLY A 17 0.77 -12.67 6.14
C GLY A 17 1.93 -12.10 5.30
N TYR A 18 2.28 -12.73 4.19
CA TYR A 18 3.32 -12.25 3.27
C TYR A 18 2.71 -11.56 2.06
N ILE A 19 3.40 -10.56 1.51
CA ILE A 19 2.99 -9.80 0.32
C ILE A 19 3.72 -10.23 -0.96
N ALA A 20 4.81 -10.99 -0.82
CA ALA A 20 5.59 -11.56 -1.92
C ALA A 20 6.43 -12.71 -1.38
N ARG A 21 6.92 -13.61 -2.24
CA ARG A 21 7.98 -14.55 -1.87
C ARG A 21 9.29 -13.80 -1.56
N ALA A 22 10.27 -14.47 -1.00
CA ALA A 22 11.56 -13.87 -0.60
C ALA A 22 12.31 -13.23 -1.79
N ASP A 23 12.18 -13.78 -2.99
CA ASP A 23 12.74 -13.27 -4.25
C ASP A 23 11.87 -12.17 -4.91
N GLY A 24 10.69 -11.88 -4.34
CA GLY A 24 9.74 -10.90 -4.83
C GLY A 24 8.69 -11.46 -5.79
N ASP A 25 8.66 -12.78 -6.00
CA ASP A 25 7.67 -13.44 -6.86
C ASP A 25 6.25 -13.30 -6.29
N LEU A 26 5.28 -13.10 -7.19
CA LEU A 26 3.85 -12.90 -6.93
C LEU A 26 2.96 -13.91 -7.67
N GLU A 27 3.51 -15.00 -8.22
CA GLU A 27 2.73 -15.97 -9.00
C GLU A 27 1.53 -16.52 -8.23
N TRP A 28 1.69 -16.77 -6.92
CA TRP A 28 0.63 -17.21 -6.02
C TRP A 28 -0.59 -16.27 -5.98
N LEU A 29 -0.39 -14.99 -6.33
CA LEU A 29 -1.44 -13.96 -6.40
C LEU A 29 -1.90 -13.76 -7.85
N THR A 30 -0.96 -13.61 -8.80
CA THR A 30 -1.25 -13.20 -10.18
C THR A 30 -1.76 -14.34 -11.07
N SER A 31 -1.52 -15.59 -10.70
CA SER A 31 -2.07 -16.77 -11.42
C SER A 31 -3.55 -17.01 -11.13
N ARG A 32 -4.15 -16.33 -10.16
CA ARG A 32 -5.57 -16.48 -9.81
C ARG A 32 -6.46 -15.73 -10.81
N PRO A 33 -7.60 -16.33 -11.23
CA PRO A 33 -8.57 -15.58 -12.01
C PRO A 33 -9.13 -14.43 -11.16
N ALA A 34 -9.10 -13.22 -11.70
CA ALA A 34 -9.69 -12.07 -11.03
C ALA A 34 -11.20 -12.04 -11.29
N PRO A 35 -12.04 -11.82 -10.26
CA PRO A 35 -13.48 -11.63 -10.44
C PRO A 35 -13.77 -10.30 -11.15
N ALA A 36 -14.99 -10.13 -11.64
CA ALA A 36 -15.47 -8.86 -12.16
C ALA A 36 -15.30 -7.75 -11.10
N GLY A 37 -14.76 -6.59 -11.51
CA GLY A 37 -14.47 -5.47 -10.60
C GLY A 37 -13.20 -5.65 -9.76
N PHE A 38 -12.43 -6.71 -10.01
CA PHE A 38 -11.11 -6.95 -9.42
C PHE A 38 -11.05 -6.67 -7.90
N TYR A 39 -11.95 -7.32 -7.13
CA TYR A 39 -12.03 -7.16 -5.67
C TYR A 39 -12.24 -5.70 -5.20
N GLY A 40 -12.96 -4.89 -6.00
CA GLY A 40 -13.25 -3.48 -5.67
C GLY A 40 -12.10 -2.50 -5.95
N ILE A 41 -11.01 -2.94 -6.60
CA ILE A 41 -9.86 -2.08 -6.90
C ILE A 41 -10.25 -0.90 -7.81
N ASP A 42 -11.18 -1.07 -8.74
CA ASP A 42 -11.60 0.00 -9.64
C ASP A 42 -12.25 1.18 -8.90
N ALA A 43 -13.15 0.87 -7.96
CA ALA A 43 -13.76 1.88 -7.09
C ALA A 43 -12.71 2.53 -6.16
N PHE A 44 -11.78 1.73 -5.63
CA PHE A 44 -10.68 2.25 -4.84
C PHE A 44 -9.79 3.20 -5.65
N MET A 45 -9.40 2.85 -6.88
CA MET A 45 -8.61 3.70 -7.77
C MET A 45 -9.30 5.04 -8.07
N GLN A 46 -10.62 5.06 -8.19
CA GLN A 46 -11.38 6.32 -8.37
C GLN A 46 -11.36 7.19 -7.10
N SER A 47 -11.13 6.61 -5.93
CA SER A 47 -11.12 7.30 -4.63
C SER A 47 -9.79 7.95 -4.27
N ILE A 48 -8.73 7.69 -5.04
CA ILE A 48 -7.37 8.19 -4.80
C ILE A 48 -6.91 9.12 -5.92
N ASP A 49 -5.86 9.89 -5.68
CA ASP A 49 -5.13 10.70 -6.68
C ASP A 49 -3.61 10.67 -6.47
N THR A 50 -3.16 10.05 -5.41
CA THR A 50 -1.75 9.99 -5.03
C THR A 50 -1.39 8.57 -4.61
N LYS A 51 -0.29 8.06 -5.17
CA LYS A 51 0.30 6.77 -4.82
C LYS A 51 1.64 7.01 -4.12
N VAL A 52 1.86 6.32 -3.02
CA VAL A 52 3.14 6.34 -2.28
C VAL A 52 3.71 4.93 -2.27
N ILE A 53 4.96 4.78 -2.65
CA ILE A 53 5.60 3.47 -2.82
C ILE A 53 7.06 3.50 -2.36
N GLY A 54 7.54 2.40 -1.80
CA GLY A 54 8.97 2.24 -1.50
C GLY A 54 9.78 1.87 -2.75
N ARG A 55 11.06 2.27 -2.80
CA ARG A 55 11.96 2.05 -3.93
C ARG A 55 11.99 0.62 -4.45
N LYS A 56 12.13 -0.37 -3.56
CA LYS A 56 12.18 -1.80 -3.97
C LYS A 56 10.89 -2.24 -4.67
N THR A 57 9.74 -1.83 -4.14
CA THR A 57 8.44 -2.15 -4.72
C THR A 57 8.24 -1.43 -6.06
N TYR A 58 8.67 -0.17 -6.18
CA TYR A 58 8.67 0.57 -7.43
C TYR A 58 9.47 -0.16 -8.52
N GLU A 59 10.71 -0.56 -8.22
CA GLU A 59 11.57 -1.29 -9.15
C GLU A 59 10.99 -2.67 -9.51
N ALA A 60 10.39 -3.39 -8.54
CA ALA A 60 9.70 -4.65 -8.79
C ALA A 60 8.48 -4.46 -9.70
N SER A 61 7.67 -3.43 -9.48
CA SER A 61 6.53 -3.10 -10.33
C SER A 61 6.92 -2.81 -11.77
N LEU A 62 8.02 -2.07 -11.99
CA LEU A 62 8.55 -1.82 -13.33
C LEU A 62 8.97 -3.13 -14.03
N ARG A 63 9.64 -4.04 -13.32
CA ARG A 63 10.02 -5.36 -13.88
C ARG A 63 8.80 -6.19 -14.29
N MET A 64 7.67 -6.03 -13.60
CA MET A 64 6.40 -6.68 -13.93
C MET A 64 5.58 -5.94 -15.01
N GLY A 65 6.16 -4.89 -15.61
CA GLY A 65 5.50 -4.13 -16.68
C GLY A 65 4.51 -3.07 -16.22
N ALA A 66 4.49 -2.74 -14.92
CA ALA A 66 3.64 -1.64 -14.45
C ALA A 66 4.06 -0.32 -15.09
N LYS A 67 3.06 0.44 -15.53
CA LYS A 67 3.25 1.80 -16.05
C LYS A 67 2.78 2.79 -14.99
N PHE A 68 3.65 3.72 -14.65
CA PHE A 68 3.30 4.86 -13.81
C PHE A 68 2.99 6.02 -14.73
N ASP A 69 1.71 6.21 -15.03
CA ASP A 69 1.23 7.28 -15.89
C ASP A 69 0.97 8.58 -15.09
N SER A 70 0.82 9.68 -15.82
CA SER A 70 0.66 11.00 -15.24
C SER A 70 -0.73 11.30 -14.66
N LYS A 71 -1.68 10.34 -14.68
CA LYS A 71 -3.05 10.58 -14.17
C LYS A 71 -3.07 10.72 -12.66
N ASP A 72 -2.30 9.86 -11.98
CA ASP A 72 -2.17 9.88 -10.53
C ASP A 72 -0.73 10.20 -10.16
N ARG A 73 -0.53 11.12 -9.23
CA ARG A 73 0.78 11.44 -8.72
C ARG A 73 1.39 10.22 -8.03
N THR A 74 2.57 9.77 -8.47
CA THR A 74 3.31 8.67 -7.83
C THR A 74 4.54 9.23 -7.13
N ILE A 75 4.70 8.89 -5.85
CA ILE A 75 5.81 9.36 -5.01
C ILE A 75 6.58 8.15 -4.49
N VAL A 76 7.85 8.08 -4.83
CA VAL A 76 8.76 7.00 -4.44
C VAL A 76 9.65 7.46 -3.29
N PHE A 77 9.52 6.80 -2.14
CA PHE A 77 10.44 7.01 -1.02
C PHE A 77 11.78 6.31 -1.28
N SER A 78 12.85 7.08 -1.38
CA SER A 78 14.17 6.57 -1.72
C SER A 78 15.28 7.49 -1.22
N ARG A 79 16.28 6.93 -0.53
CA ARG A 79 17.54 7.62 -0.20
C ARG A 79 18.53 7.69 -1.37
N LYS A 80 18.24 6.93 -2.45
CA LYS A 80 19.03 6.97 -3.69
C LYS A 80 18.41 7.98 -4.65
N PRO A 81 19.19 8.65 -5.50
CA PRO A 81 18.67 9.57 -6.49
C PRO A 81 17.71 8.87 -7.46
N PRO A 82 16.83 9.62 -8.15
CA PRO A 82 16.00 9.10 -9.21
C PRO A 82 16.83 8.40 -10.30
N PRO A 83 16.32 7.32 -10.93
CA PRO A 83 16.91 6.81 -12.15
C PRO A 83 16.89 7.87 -13.26
N LYS A 84 17.88 7.85 -14.17
CA LYS A 84 17.96 8.80 -15.29
C LYS A 84 16.76 8.70 -16.24
N ASP A 85 16.15 7.54 -16.31
CA ASP A 85 15.01 7.15 -17.15
C ASP A 85 13.70 7.09 -16.36
N ALA A 86 13.63 7.75 -15.19
CA ALA A 86 12.39 7.79 -14.41
C ALA A 86 11.24 8.41 -15.24
N PRO A 87 10.05 7.78 -15.28
CA PRO A 87 8.91 8.29 -16.02
C PRO A 87 8.50 9.68 -15.53
N SER A 88 8.00 10.53 -16.45
CA SER A 88 7.35 11.78 -16.07
C SER A 88 6.12 11.49 -15.22
N GLY A 89 5.95 12.20 -14.10
CA GLY A 89 4.85 11.96 -13.14
C GLY A 89 5.21 11.06 -11.97
N VAL A 90 6.47 10.63 -11.87
CA VAL A 90 7.02 9.94 -10.70
C VAL A 90 7.99 10.87 -9.98
N ASP A 91 7.62 11.27 -8.77
CA ASP A 91 8.46 12.06 -7.88
C ASP A 91 9.26 11.14 -6.94
N PHE A 92 10.48 11.53 -6.59
CA PHE A 92 11.31 10.84 -5.59
C PHE A 92 11.54 11.73 -4.40
N THR A 93 11.47 11.16 -3.20
CA THR A 93 11.71 11.91 -1.96
C THR A 93 12.49 11.06 -0.94
N ASP A 94 13.35 11.72 -0.17
CA ASP A 94 14.04 11.20 1.02
C ASP A 94 13.59 11.91 2.30
N GLU A 95 12.57 12.76 2.19
CA GLU A 95 12.02 13.47 3.35
C GLU A 95 11.59 12.49 4.46
N THR A 96 11.60 12.99 5.69
CA THR A 96 10.95 12.25 6.78
C THR A 96 9.45 12.17 6.54
N ILE A 97 8.83 11.06 6.92
CA ILE A 97 7.38 10.84 6.70
C ILE A 97 6.55 11.94 7.35
N GLY A 98 6.97 12.45 8.53
CA GLY A 98 6.27 13.53 9.21
C GLY A 98 6.24 14.83 8.41
N VAL A 99 7.38 15.25 7.83
CA VAL A 99 7.48 16.45 6.98
C VAL A 99 6.65 16.27 5.72
N PHE A 100 6.83 15.14 5.03
CA PHE A 100 6.09 14.80 3.83
C PHE A 100 4.57 14.82 4.06
N MET A 101 4.07 14.16 5.11
CA MET A 101 2.65 14.08 5.42
C MET A 101 2.05 15.42 5.84
N ASN A 102 2.81 16.28 6.52
CA ASN A 102 2.36 17.63 6.84
C ASN A 102 2.08 18.46 5.59
N GLY A 103 2.90 18.33 4.54
CA GLY A 103 2.66 18.96 3.25
C GLY A 103 1.46 18.36 2.53
N LEU A 104 1.42 17.02 2.45
CA LEU A 104 0.43 16.30 1.66
C LEU A 104 -1.00 16.39 2.24
N ARG A 105 -1.16 16.31 3.57
CA ARG A 105 -2.48 16.43 4.23
C ARG A 105 -3.07 17.83 4.16
N LYS A 106 -2.24 18.86 3.98
CA LYS A 106 -2.71 20.25 3.79
C LYS A 106 -3.13 20.55 2.35
N SER A 107 -2.70 19.74 1.39
CA SER A 107 -3.11 19.90 0.00
C SER A 107 -4.53 19.39 -0.22
N GLN A 108 -5.27 20.02 -1.13
CA GLN A 108 -6.55 19.49 -1.59
C GLN A 108 -6.32 18.24 -2.44
N GLY A 109 -7.26 17.31 -2.41
CA GLY A 109 -7.19 16.09 -3.21
C GLY A 109 -8.03 14.96 -2.63
N LYS A 110 -7.93 13.80 -3.30
CA LYS A 110 -8.53 12.55 -2.88
C LYS A 110 -7.63 11.84 -1.85
N ASN A 111 -7.97 10.59 -1.52
CA ASN A 111 -7.15 9.78 -0.63
C ASN A 111 -5.79 9.43 -1.25
N ILE A 112 -4.91 8.92 -0.42
CA ILE A 112 -3.53 8.54 -0.74
C ILE A 112 -3.43 7.02 -0.63
N TRP A 113 -2.99 6.34 -1.68
CA TRP A 113 -2.71 4.93 -1.65
C TRP A 113 -1.26 4.67 -1.25
N LEU A 114 -1.03 4.12 -0.07
CA LEU A 114 0.26 3.58 0.32
C LEU A 114 0.36 2.14 -0.21
N MET A 115 0.99 1.98 -1.38
CA MET A 115 1.08 0.70 -2.09
C MET A 115 1.97 -0.33 -1.39
N GLY A 116 2.95 0.14 -0.60
CA GLY A 116 3.88 -0.74 0.08
C GLY A 116 5.31 -0.62 -0.48
N GLY A 117 6.28 -1.53 -0.24
CA GLY A 117 6.22 -2.77 0.55
C GLY A 117 6.31 -2.61 2.06
N GLY A 118 6.58 -3.73 2.72
CA GLY A 118 6.48 -3.84 4.17
C GLY A 118 7.34 -2.84 4.97
N GLU A 119 8.49 -2.44 4.48
CA GLU A 119 9.35 -1.45 5.15
C GLU A 119 8.74 -0.05 5.18
N ILE A 120 8.16 0.42 4.05
CA ILE A 120 7.55 1.75 4.04
C ILE A 120 6.24 1.76 4.82
N ILE A 121 5.45 0.68 4.77
CA ILE A 121 4.25 0.53 5.60
C ILE A 121 4.65 0.61 7.08
N ALA A 122 5.69 -0.13 7.50
CA ALA A 122 6.19 -0.07 8.86
C ALA A 122 6.60 1.36 9.28
N SER A 123 7.30 2.07 8.40
CA SER A 123 7.76 3.44 8.67
C SER A 123 6.60 4.44 8.76
N PHE A 124 5.56 4.29 7.93
CA PHE A 124 4.35 5.11 8.02
C PHE A 124 3.53 4.81 9.28
N LEU A 125 3.47 3.53 9.71
CA LEU A 125 2.85 3.17 10.99
C LEU A 125 3.58 3.78 12.18
N ASP A 126 4.91 3.71 12.21
CA ASP A 126 5.73 4.29 13.27
C ASP A 126 5.55 5.81 13.35
N ALA A 127 5.33 6.46 12.19
CA ALA A 127 5.02 7.89 12.08
C ALA A 127 3.53 8.23 12.34
N LYS A 128 2.67 7.25 12.68
CA LYS A 128 1.21 7.40 12.85
C LYS A 128 0.53 8.05 11.63
N ALA A 129 0.99 7.68 10.44
CA ALA A 129 0.60 8.31 9.17
C ALA A 129 -0.36 7.45 8.34
N ILE A 130 -0.83 6.31 8.84
CA ILE A 130 -1.81 5.44 8.17
C ILE A 130 -3.15 5.56 8.87
N ASP A 131 -4.21 5.78 8.08
CA ASP A 131 -5.58 5.91 8.56
C ASP A 131 -6.37 4.59 8.42
N GLU A 132 -6.17 3.87 7.31
CA GLU A 132 -6.92 2.64 7.03
C GLU A 132 -6.05 1.56 6.34
N PHE A 133 -6.43 0.30 6.58
CA PHE A 133 -5.94 -0.86 5.85
C PHE A 133 -7.12 -1.54 5.13
N ILE A 134 -6.91 -1.91 3.87
CA ILE A 134 -7.72 -2.85 3.09
C ILE A 134 -6.80 -4.01 2.76
N ILE A 135 -6.99 -5.15 3.44
CA ILE A 135 -6.14 -6.32 3.32
C ILE A 135 -6.94 -7.43 2.65
N SER A 136 -6.52 -7.82 1.45
CA SER A 136 -7.08 -8.95 0.71
C SER A 136 -6.29 -10.22 1.04
N VAL A 137 -6.84 -11.06 1.90
CA VAL A 137 -6.22 -12.32 2.32
C VAL A 137 -6.52 -13.40 1.28
N VAL A 138 -5.51 -13.80 0.54
CA VAL A 138 -5.57 -14.89 -0.45
C VAL A 138 -5.49 -16.22 0.28
N PRO A 139 -6.36 -17.21 -0.01
CA PRO A 139 -6.41 -18.49 0.69
C PRO A 139 -5.25 -19.43 0.27
N THR A 140 -4.02 -19.00 0.55
CA THR A 140 -2.80 -19.77 0.29
C THR A 140 -1.74 -19.48 1.35
N PHE A 141 -0.96 -20.47 1.70
CA PHE A 141 0.26 -20.30 2.49
C PHE A 141 1.47 -20.32 1.55
N ILE A 142 2.43 -19.44 1.78
CA ILE A 142 3.68 -19.42 1.01
C ILE A 142 4.92 -19.74 1.86
N GLY A 143 4.74 -19.85 3.18
CA GLY A 143 5.75 -20.33 4.15
C GLY A 143 6.77 -19.30 4.56
N ASP A 144 7.34 -18.55 3.63
CA ASP A 144 8.30 -17.47 3.87
C ASP A 144 8.20 -16.41 2.78
N GLY A 145 8.65 -15.19 3.08
CA GLY A 145 8.58 -14.09 2.12
C GLY A 145 8.73 -12.70 2.74
N VAL A 146 8.31 -11.71 1.98
CA VAL A 146 8.26 -10.32 2.40
C VAL A 146 7.00 -10.12 3.26
N PRO A 147 7.12 -9.80 4.56
CA PRO A 147 5.95 -9.61 5.41
C PRO A 147 5.18 -8.36 5.03
N LEU A 148 3.86 -8.36 5.29
CA LEU A 148 2.99 -7.19 5.10
C LEU A 148 3.57 -5.94 5.77
N ILE A 149 4.09 -6.10 6.97
CA ILE A 149 4.71 -5.04 7.75
C ILE A 149 6.07 -5.54 8.24
N ALA A 150 7.14 -4.80 7.96
CA ALA A 150 8.47 -5.16 8.43
C ALA A 150 8.49 -5.33 9.96
N ARG A 151 9.16 -6.38 10.42
CA ARG A 151 9.21 -6.78 11.83
C ARG A 151 9.89 -5.70 12.66
N ARG A 152 9.13 -5.09 13.56
CA ARG A 152 9.57 -4.13 14.57
C ARG A 152 8.69 -4.30 15.80
N GLN A 153 9.20 -4.04 16.98
CA GLN A 153 8.36 -4.07 18.19
C GLN A 153 7.37 -2.92 18.15
N ARG A 154 6.08 -3.22 18.04
CA ARG A 154 4.99 -2.24 18.04
C ARG A 154 3.68 -2.88 18.48
N HIS A 155 2.79 -2.05 18.99
CA HIS A 155 1.38 -2.38 19.22
C HIS A 155 0.54 -1.29 18.57
N VAL A 156 -0.25 -1.66 17.58
CA VAL A 156 -1.13 -0.75 16.83
C VAL A 156 -2.53 -1.37 16.83
N PRO A 157 -3.45 -0.86 17.65
CA PRO A 157 -4.83 -1.37 17.67
C PRO A 157 -5.56 -0.95 16.40
N LEU A 158 -6.42 -1.85 15.94
CA LEU A 158 -7.23 -1.68 14.73
C LEU A 158 -8.71 -1.86 15.08
N SER A 159 -9.58 -1.09 14.43
CA SER A 159 -11.03 -1.28 14.45
C SER A 159 -11.48 -1.88 13.14
N LEU A 160 -12.17 -3.00 13.16
CA LEU A 160 -12.76 -3.60 11.97
C LEU A 160 -13.89 -2.70 11.44
N LEU A 161 -13.80 -2.30 10.18
CA LEU A 161 -14.82 -1.50 9.49
C LEU A 161 -15.75 -2.38 8.66
N SER A 162 -15.20 -3.33 7.90
CA SER A 162 -15.97 -4.28 7.09
C SER A 162 -15.17 -5.53 6.76
N THR A 163 -15.89 -6.59 6.41
CA THR A 163 -15.36 -7.82 5.81
C THR A 163 -16.14 -8.16 4.56
N GLU A 164 -15.47 -8.67 3.55
CA GLU A 164 -16.10 -9.17 2.33
C GLU A 164 -15.47 -10.51 1.95
N LYS A 165 -16.32 -11.49 1.61
CA LYS A 165 -15.90 -12.80 1.12
C LYS A 165 -16.21 -12.91 -0.36
N PHE A 166 -15.22 -13.30 -1.15
CA PHE A 166 -15.36 -13.54 -2.59
C PHE A 166 -15.52 -15.04 -2.88
N GLU A 167 -16.12 -15.35 -4.04
CA GLU A 167 -16.43 -16.74 -4.43
C GLU A 167 -15.19 -17.63 -4.55
N ASP A 168 -14.05 -17.04 -4.92
CA ASP A 168 -12.75 -17.73 -5.04
C ASP A 168 -12.06 -17.99 -3.70
N GLY A 169 -12.74 -17.65 -2.58
CA GLY A 169 -12.25 -17.85 -1.21
C GLY A 169 -11.38 -16.73 -0.66
N LEU A 170 -11.11 -15.67 -1.44
CA LEU A 170 -10.45 -14.47 -0.92
C LEU A 170 -11.34 -13.79 0.12
N VAL A 171 -10.73 -13.29 1.20
CA VAL A 171 -11.40 -12.48 2.21
C VAL A 171 -10.74 -11.11 2.26
N GLN A 172 -11.53 -10.06 2.08
CA GLN A 172 -11.07 -8.69 2.25
C GLN A 172 -11.47 -8.14 3.61
N LEU A 173 -10.50 -7.58 4.32
CA LEU A 173 -10.66 -7.00 5.64
C LEU A 173 -10.35 -5.51 5.56
N ARG A 174 -11.25 -4.67 6.03
CA ARG A 174 -11.02 -3.23 6.13
C ARG A 174 -10.94 -2.81 7.58
N TYR A 175 -9.86 -2.15 7.96
CA TYR A 175 -9.61 -1.67 9.31
C TYR A 175 -9.32 -0.18 9.33
N ALA A 176 -9.79 0.52 10.38
CA ALA A 176 -9.25 1.81 10.77
C ALA A 176 -8.10 1.62 11.76
N VAL A 177 -7.05 2.40 11.62
CA VAL A 177 -5.97 2.48 12.60
C VAL A 177 -6.43 3.37 13.75
N GLN A 178 -6.42 2.84 14.98
CA GLN A 178 -6.80 3.61 16.16
C GLN A 178 -5.66 4.52 16.60
N ALA A 179 -5.98 5.75 16.98
CA ALA A 179 -5.05 6.61 17.68
C ALA A 179 -4.78 5.99 19.07
N VAL A 180 -3.53 5.64 19.35
CA VAL A 180 -3.13 5.27 20.71
C VAL A 180 -3.00 6.58 21.48
N GLU A 181 -3.97 6.88 22.34
CA GLU A 181 -3.82 7.90 23.35
C GLU A 181 -2.66 7.50 24.27
N ARG A 182 -1.76 8.44 24.54
CA ARG A 182 -0.65 8.25 25.48
C ARG A 182 -1.10 8.61 26.89
#